data_e730d7b1dca3ccd6e85bec5aba18e6af
#
_entry.id   e730d7b1dca3ccd6e85bec5aba18e6af
#
_cell.length_a   1.000
_cell.length_b   1.000
_cell.length_c   1.000
_cell.angle_alpha   90.00
_cell.angle_beta   90.00
_cell.angle_gamma   90.00
#
_symmetry.space_group_name_H-M   'P 1'
#
loop_
_entity.id
_entity.type
_entity.pdbx_description
1 polymer ?
#
loop_
_entity_poly.entity_id
_entity_poly.type
_entity_poly.pdbx_seq_one_letter_code
_entity_poly.pdbx_strand_id
1 'polypeptide(L)'
;MEIVFLKAKQALSKEITKDGTKPYPLSKNFTSIHYDIEKDKKGMNQFYKLLTKHAAAGHCLHKGILKKELKNEPRALMADRNASTSLLVLDIDGLPYKSGNVGIGTVAEQIVLQLPDIFHNVSYIAQASASLGFKKNKLSLHLFFFLDMPVHPKTLKDWLRTINYNSEFLAERISLSANGQSLSYILDPSV
;
A
#
# COMPACT_ATOMS: atom_id res chain seq x y z
N MET A 1 7.67 -16.29 -1.85
CA MET A 1 6.53 -15.74 -1.07
C MET A 1 5.33 -15.55 -1.98
N GLU A 2 4.15 -15.75 -1.43
CA GLU A 2 2.91 -15.58 -2.19
C GLU A 2 2.55 -14.10 -2.34
N ILE A 3 2.14 -13.71 -3.56
CA ILE A 3 1.56 -12.40 -3.90
C ILE A 3 0.20 -12.66 -4.55
N VAL A 4 -0.82 -11.96 -4.07
CA VAL A 4 -2.20 -12.15 -4.51
C VAL A 4 -2.78 -10.87 -5.09
N PHE A 5 -3.30 -10.96 -6.31
CA PHE A 5 -4.11 -9.89 -6.90
C PHE A 5 -5.58 -10.30 -6.94
N LEU A 6 -6.45 -9.32 -6.78
CA LEU A 6 -7.90 -9.52 -6.79
C LEU A 6 -8.49 -8.85 -8.03
N LYS A 7 -9.23 -9.63 -8.80
CA LYS A 7 -10.02 -9.20 -9.94
C LYS A 7 -11.49 -9.17 -9.55
N ALA A 8 -12.16 -8.07 -9.82
CA ALA A 8 -13.63 -7.95 -9.71
C ALA A 8 -14.29 -7.96 -11.08
N LYS A 9 -15.62 -8.00 -11.12
CA LYS A 9 -16.41 -7.92 -12.38
C LYS A 9 -16.15 -6.59 -13.11
N GLN A 10 -15.94 -5.51 -12.36
CA GLN A 10 -15.59 -4.19 -12.90
C GLN A 10 -14.17 -3.84 -12.48
N ALA A 11 -13.48 -3.00 -13.26
CA ALA A 11 -12.16 -2.49 -12.90
C ALA A 11 -12.21 -1.73 -11.56
N LEU A 12 -11.28 -2.04 -10.68
CA LEU A 12 -11.15 -1.42 -9.36
C LEU A 12 -10.28 -0.16 -9.46
N SER A 13 -10.74 0.82 -10.20
CA SER A 13 -10.04 2.08 -10.43
C SER A 13 -10.87 3.27 -9.95
N LYS A 14 -10.19 4.30 -9.44
CA LYS A 14 -10.80 5.61 -9.19
C LYS A 14 -10.80 6.39 -10.49
N GLU A 15 -11.87 7.12 -10.74
CA GLU A 15 -11.92 8.13 -11.79
C GLU A 15 -11.73 9.51 -11.14
N ILE A 16 -10.72 10.25 -11.57
CA ILE A 16 -10.42 11.57 -11.02
C ILE A 16 -10.51 12.56 -12.17
N THR A 17 -11.40 13.54 -12.02
CA THR A 17 -11.63 14.61 -12.99
C THR A 17 -11.48 15.96 -12.31
N LYS A 18 -11.50 17.05 -13.10
CA LYS A 18 -11.52 18.41 -12.56
C LYS A 18 -12.74 18.70 -11.67
N ASP A 19 -13.84 17.97 -11.88
CA ASP A 19 -15.11 18.16 -11.17
C ASP A 19 -15.21 17.31 -9.89
N GLY A 20 -14.25 16.41 -9.65
CA GLY A 20 -14.21 15.59 -8.44
C GLY A 20 -13.65 14.19 -8.64
N THR A 21 -13.79 13.40 -7.60
CA THR A 21 -13.32 12.00 -7.57
C THR A 21 -14.51 11.05 -7.50
N LYS A 22 -14.60 10.14 -8.46
CA LYS A 22 -15.51 9.00 -8.41
C LYS A 22 -14.77 7.83 -7.75
N PRO A 23 -15.28 7.30 -6.62
CA PRO A 23 -14.62 6.22 -5.88
C PRO A 23 -14.59 4.92 -6.70
N TYR A 24 -13.84 3.93 -6.22
CA TYR A 24 -13.92 2.58 -6.77
C TYR A 24 -15.35 2.05 -6.77
N PRO A 25 -15.72 1.27 -7.79
CA PRO A 25 -16.98 0.54 -7.74
C PRO A 25 -16.98 -0.42 -6.56
N LEU A 26 -18.06 -0.44 -5.79
CA LEU A 26 -18.22 -1.38 -4.71
C LEU A 26 -18.34 -2.79 -5.28
N SER A 27 -17.36 -3.63 -4.98
CA SER A 27 -17.39 -5.05 -5.32
C SER A 27 -17.40 -5.89 -4.06
N LYS A 28 -18.28 -6.87 -4.02
CA LYS A 28 -18.33 -7.87 -2.92
C LYS A 28 -17.54 -9.11 -3.27
N ASN A 29 -17.58 -9.53 -4.54
CA ASN A 29 -16.99 -10.77 -5.01
C ASN A 29 -15.73 -10.53 -5.84
N PHE A 30 -14.75 -11.40 -5.67
CA PHE A 30 -13.45 -11.34 -6.32
C PHE A 30 -13.03 -12.72 -6.81
N THR A 31 -12.21 -12.73 -7.85
CA THR A 31 -11.38 -13.87 -8.25
C THR A 31 -9.95 -13.54 -7.88
N SER A 32 -9.26 -14.43 -7.19
CA SER A 32 -7.85 -14.24 -6.84
C SER A 32 -6.93 -14.77 -7.92
N ILE A 33 -5.77 -14.13 -8.06
CA ILE A 33 -4.69 -14.52 -8.98
C ILE A 33 -3.42 -14.56 -8.14
N HIS A 34 -2.80 -15.72 -8.06
CA HIS A 34 -1.71 -16.03 -7.16
C HIS A 34 -0.39 -16.13 -7.91
N TYR A 35 0.70 -15.65 -7.31
CA TYR A 35 2.06 -15.74 -7.82
C TYR A 35 3.01 -16.08 -6.67
N ASP A 36 3.90 -17.03 -6.92
CA ASP A 36 5.05 -17.27 -6.05
C ASP A 36 6.25 -16.48 -6.55
N ILE A 37 6.85 -15.69 -5.66
CA ILE A 37 7.96 -14.79 -5.95
C ILE A 37 9.10 -15.04 -4.96
N GLU A 38 10.34 -15.11 -5.46
CA GLU A 38 11.53 -15.13 -4.61
C GLU A 38 11.74 -13.76 -3.93
N LYS A 39 12.35 -13.79 -2.73
CA LYS A 39 12.60 -12.56 -1.95
C LYS A 39 13.98 -11.97 -2.26
N ASP A 40 14.29 -11.83 -3.55
CA ASP A 40 15.54 -11.30 -4.06
C ASP A 40 15.31 -10.17 -5.08
N LYS A 41 16.38 -9.64 -5.64
CA LYS A 41 16.32 -8.58 -6.67
C LYS A 41 15.53 -9.01 -7.92
N LYS A 42 15.62 -10.30 -8.31
CA LYS A 42 14.88 -10.84 -9.45
C LYS A 42 13.39 -10.88 -9.15
N GLY A 43 13.02 -11.36 -7.97
CA GLY A 43 11.62 -11.37 -7.51
C GLY A 43 11.06 -9.96 -7.35
N MET A 44 11.84 -8.99 -6.86
CA MET A 44 11.42 -7.59 -6.79
C MET A 44 11.10 -7.02 -8.19
N ASN A 45 11.93 -7.31 -9.20
CA ASN A 45 11.65 -6.92 -10.57
C ASN A 45 10.43 -7.64 -11.16
N GLN A 46 10.22 -8.90 -10.83
CA GLN A 46 9.02 -9.65 -11.21
C GLN A 46 7.78 -9.01 -10.59
N PHE A 47 7.83 -8.68 -9.30
CA PHE A 47 6.73 -8.04 -8.60
C PHE A 47 6.40 -6.65 -9.18
N TYR A 48 7.40 -5.84 -9.54
CA TYR A 48 7.20 -4.57 -10.23
C TYR A 48 6.40 -4.75 -11.54
N LYS A 49 6.79 -5.74 -12.36
CA LYS A 49 6.07 -6.05 -13.61
C LYS A 49 4.63 -6.49 -13.37
N LEU A 50 4.41 -7.29 -12.33
CA LEU A 50 3.06 -7.73 -11.93
C LEU A 50 2.21 -6.57 -11.43
N LEU A 51 2.76 -5.68 -10.59
CA LEU A 51 2.06 -4.46 -10.13
C LEU A 51 1.60 -3.64 -11.33
N THR A 52 2.50 -3.37 -12.28
CA THR A 52 2.18 -2.61 -13.51
C THR A 52 1.09 -3.28 -14.33
N LYS A 53 1.23 -4.58 -14.59
CA LYS A 53 0.26 -5.37 -15.35
C LYS A 53 -1.13 -5.35 -14.72
N HIS A 54 -1.20 -5.59 -13.41
CA HIS A 54 -2.47 -5.69 -12.70
C HIS A 54 -3.12 -4.33 -12.47
N ALA A 55 -2.33 -3.28 -12.24
CA ALA A 55 -2.84 -1.92 -12.17
C ALA A 55 -3.50 -1.51 -13.50
N ALA A 56 -2.85 -1.78 -14.64
CA ALA A 56 -3.42 -1.51 -15.98
C ALA A 56 -4.71 -2.30 -16.25
N ALA A 57 -4.85 -3.50 -15.65
CA ALA A 57 -6.06 -4.32 -15.76
C ALA A 57 -7.16 -3.95 -14.75
N GLY A 58 -6.95 -2.95 -13.89
CA GLY A 58 -7.90 -2.55 -12.84
C GLY A 58 -8.07 -3.59 -11.73
N HIS A 59 -7.06 -4.41 -11.50
CA HIS A 59 -7.00 -5.33 -10.36
C HIS A 59 -6.38 -4.65 -9.16
N CYS A 60 -6.66 -5.13 -7.95
CA CYS A 60 -6.01 -4.63 -6.74
C CYS A 60 -5.10 -5.68 -6.09
N LEU A 61 -4.02 -5.22 -5.47
CA LEU A 61 -3.16 -6.06 -4.64
C LEU A 61 -3.87 -6.40 -3.32
N HIS A 62 -3.81 -7.65 -2.90
CA HIS A 62 -4.20 -8.07 -1.56
C HIS A 62 -2.97 -8.02 -0.66
N LYS A 63 -3.03 -7.23 0.41
CA LYS A 63 -1.88 -7.01 1.32
C LYS A 63 -1.56 -8.18 2.25
N GLY A 64 -2.43 -9.19 2.34
CA GLY A 64 -2.29 -10.34 3.23
C GLY A 64 -2.41 -11.68 2.50
N ILE A 65 -2.70 -12.72 3.24
CA ILE A 65 -2.87 -14.10 2.77
C ILE A 65 -4.36 -14.44 2.69
N LEU A 66 -4.74 -15.26 1.73
CA LEU A 66 -6.07 -15.84 1.64
C LEU A 66 -6.07 -17.29 2.16
N LYS A 67 -7.15 -17.69 2.83
CA LYS A 67 -7.36 -19.08 3.30
C LYS A 67 -7.52 -20.08 2.15
N LYS A 68 -7.98 -19.61 0.99
CA LYS A 68 -8.14 -20.36 -0.25
C LYS A 68 -8.20 -19.41 -1.45
N GLU A 69 -8.06 -19.95 -2.65
CA GLU A 69 -8.36 -19.24 -3.89
C GLU A 69 -9.82 -18.76 -3.92
N LEU A 70 -10.03 -17.57 -4.45
CA LEU A 70 -11.36 -17.00 -4.68
C LEU A 70 -11.80 -17.23 -6.11
N LYS A 71 -13.02 -17.73 -6.31
CA LYS A 71 -13.68 -17.92 -7.61
C LYS A 71 -14.99 -17.15 -7.62
N ASN A 72 -14.93 -15.82 -7.82
CA ASN A 72 -16.08 -14.92 -7.73
C ASN A 72 -16.78 -14.97 -6.35
N GLU A 73 -15.99 -14.93 -5.29
CA GLU A 73 -16.41 -15.09 -3.89
C GLU A 73 -16.08 -13.84 -3.05
N PRO A 74 -16.76 -13.65 -1.88
CA PRO A 74 -16.47 -12.55 -0.98
C PRO A 74 -15.09 -12.68 -0.34
N ARG A 75 -14.24 -11.64 -0.50
CA ARG A 75 -12.90 -11.57 0.10
C ARG A 75 -12.93 -11.55 1.64
N ALA A 76 -13.88 -10.85 2.23
CA ALA A 76 -13.87 -10.55 3.66
C ALA A 76 -13.83 -11.80 4.57
N LEU A 77 -14.47 -12.90 4.12
CA LEU A 77 -14.51 -14.18 4.85
C LEU A 77 -13.25 -15.03 4.61
N MET A 78 -12.54 -14.75 3.52
CA MET A 78 -11.40 -15.56 3.06
C MET A 78 -10.04 -14.93 3.38
N ALA A 79 -9.98 -13.68 3.79
CA ALA A 79 -8.75 -13.07 4.27
C ALA A 79 -8.31 -13.78 5.57
N ASP A 80 -7.10 -14.32 5.57
CA ASP A 80 -6.52 -14.94 6.76
C ASP A 80 -5.82 -13.87 7.61
N ARG A 81 -6.52 -13.46 8.65
CA ARG A 81 -6.02 -12.41 9.57
C ARG A 81 -4.90 -12.89 10.49
N ASN A 82 -4.66 -14.20 10.55
CA ASN A 82 -3.65 -14.82 11.40
C ASN A 82 -2.40 -15.25 10.61
N ALA A 83 -2.49 -15.32 9.29
CA ALA A 83 -1.34 -15.69 8.48
C ALA A 83 -0.34 -14.54 8.39
N SER A 84 0.93 -14.86 8.67
CA SER A 84 2.04 -13.91 8.54
C SER A 84 2.36 -13.63 7.07
N THR A 85 2.76 -12.39 6.76
CA THR A 85 3.14 -11.96 5.42
C THR A 85 4.60 -11.53 5.37
N SER A 86 5.26 -11.78 4.23
CA SER A 86 6.58 -11.21 3.91
C SER A 86 6.50 -9.98 3.01
N LEU A 87 5.30 -9.50 2.66
CA LEU A 87 5.10 -8.26 1.95
C LEU A 87 4.70 -7.16 2.93
N LEU A 88 5.50 -6.10 3.02
CA LEU A 88 5.13 -4.87 3.70
C LEU A 88 4.71 -3.83 2.66
N VAL A 89 3.53 -3.27 2.83
CA VAL A 89 3.02 -2.17 2.01
C VAL A 89 2.83 -0.96 2.91
N LEU A 90 3.66 0.06 2.71
CA LEU A 90 3.46 1.35 3.35
C LEU A 90 2.56 2.20 2.47
N ASP A 91 1.38 2.49 2.95
CA ASP A 91 0.41 3.38 2.31
C ASP A 91 0.58 4.78 2.91
N ILE A 92 1.12 5.71 2.11
CA ILE A 92 1.42 7.07 2.51
C ILE A 92 0.37 7.97 1.89
N ASP A 93 -0.49 8.57 2.71
CA ASP A 93 -1.56 9.42 2.21
C ASP A 93 -1.49 10.84 2.76
N GLY A 94 -1.51 11.79 1.84
CA GLY A 94 -1.65 13.20 2.16
C GLY A 94 -0.43 13.85 2.80
N LEU A 95 0.78 13.30 2.61
CA LEU A 95 2.02 13.90 3.10
C LEU A 95 2.17 15.32 2.53
N PRO A 96 2.35 16.35 3.39
CA PRO A 96 2.60 17.70 2.91
C PRO A 96 3.88 17.76 2.08
N TYR A 97 3.78 18.30 0.88
CA TYR A 97 4.89 18.42 -0.05
C TYR A 97 4.84 19.75 -0.78
N LYS A 98 5.92 20.54 -0.72
CA LYS A 98 6.03 21.75 -1.52
C LYS A 98 6.36 21.35 -2.96
N SER A 99 5.46 21.63 -3.89
CA SER A 99 5.59 21.28 -5.29
C SER A 99 6.87 21.86 -5.91
N GLY A 100 7.75 20.97 -6.32
CA GLY A 100 8.84 21.20 -7.25
C GLY A 100 8.81 20.05 -8.26
N ASN A 101 9.47 20.17 -9.39
CA ASN A 101 9.62 19.10 -10.39
C ASN A 101 10.54 17.96 -9.87
N VAL A 102 10.16 17.36 -8.76
CA VAL A 102 10.93 16.28 -8.12
C VAL A 102 10.28 14.95 -8.49
N GLY A 103 11.06 14.04 -9.03
CA GLY A 103 10.61 12.70 -9.41
C GLY A 103 10.16 11.90 -8.19
N ILE A 104 9.22 10.96 -8.40
CA ILE A 104 8.70 10.09 -7.35
C ILE A 104 9.81 9.33 -6.60
N GLY A 105 10.91 8.99 -7.29
CA GLY A 105 12.08 8.33 -6.67
C GLY A 105 12.69 9.16 -5.56
N THR A 106 13.01 10.44 -5.82
CA THR A 106 13.59 11.35 -4.83
C THR A 106 12.67 11.55 -3.62
N VAL A 107 11.36 11.63 -3.85
CA VAL A 107 10.38 11.74 -2.77
C VAL A 107 10.32 10.46 -1.95
N ALA A 108 10.32 9.31 -2.60
CA ALA A 108 10.33 8.02 -1.92
C ALA A 108 11.58 7.85 -1.04
N GLU A 109 12.76 8.26 -1.53
CA GLU A 109 14.00 8.26 -0.76
C GLU A 109 13.89 9.15 0.49
N GLN A 110 13.36 10.36 0.36
CA GLN A 110 13.15 11.25 1.51
C GLN A 110 12.22 10.64 2.56
N ILE A 111 11.19 9.89 2.14
CA ILE A 111 10.29 9.20 3.05
C ILE A 111 11.01 8.02 3.72
N VAL A 112 11.75 7.22 2.95
CA VAL A 112 12.51 6.09 3.48
C VAL A 112 13.51 6.55 4.56
N LEU A 113 14.13 7.71 4.41
CA LEU A 113 15.02 8.31 5.41
C LEU A 113 14.30 8.70 6.72
N GLN A 114 12.97 8.79 6.74
CA GLN A 114 12.18 8.98 7.97
C GLN A 114 11.79 7.66 8.65
N LEU A 115 12.02 6.53 7.98
CA LEU A 115 11.82 5.21 8.55
C LEU A 115 13.04 4.80 9.41
N PRO A 116 12.91 3.75 10.25
CA PRO A 116 14.07 3.18 10.94
C PRO A 116 15.20 2.78 9.99
N ASP A 117 16.45 2.90 10.42
CA ASP A 117 17.67 2.69 9.61
C ASP A 117 17.71 1.36 8.85
N ILE A 118 17.02 0.34 9.37
CA ILE A 118 16.88 -0.96 8.71
C ILE A 118 16.29 -0.85 7.29
N PHE A 119 15.60 0.24 6.95
CA PHE A 119 15.01 0.49 5.63
C PHE A 119 15.89 1.31 4.69
N HIS A 120 16.97 1.96 5.19
CA HIS A 120 17.71 2.95 4.40
C HIS A 120 18.51 2.35 3.23
N ASN A 121 18.95 1.09 3.33
CA ASN A 121 19.81 0.45 2.33
C ASN A 121 19.19 -0.81 1.73
N VAL A 122 17.86 -0.89 1.68
CA VAL A 122 17.15 -2.03 1.12
C VAL A 122 16.43 -1.66 -0.16
N SER A 123 16.20 -2.65 -1.02
CA SER A 123 15.44 -2.46 -2.25
C SER A 123 13.94 -2.34 -1.94
N TYR A 124 13.27 -1.41 -2.61
CA TYR A 124 11.83 -1.23 -2.54
C TYR A 124 11.26 -0.82 -3.90
N ILE A 125 9.93 -0.93 -4.05
CA ILE A 125 9.20 -0.36 -5.18
C ILE A 125 8.42 0.84 -4.67
N ALA A 126 8.51 1.97 -5.38
CA ALA A 126 7.66 3.14 -5.14
C ALA A 126 6.60 3.25 -6.25
N GLN A 127 5.34 3.39 -5.85
CA GLN A 127 4.21 3.57 -6.76
C GLN A 127 3.43 4.82 -6.39
N ALA A 128 3.20 5.70 -7.36
CA ALA A 128 2.29 6.82 -7.20
C ALA A 128 0.87 6.31 -6.90
N SER A 129 0.21 6.89 -5.90
CA SER A 129 -1.21 6.62 -5.72
C SER A 129 -2.03 7.31 -6.82
N ALA A 130 -3.24 6.81 -7.08
CA ALA A 130 -4.13 7.39 -8.09
C ALA A 130 -4.47 8.87 -7.84
N SER A 131 -4.32 9.36 -6.62
CA SER A 131 -4.59 10.75 -6.25
C SER A 131 -3.36 11.67 -6.29
N LEU A 132 -2.18 11.14 -6.66
CA LEU A 132 -0.96 11.94 -6.75
C LEU A 132 -1.12 13.05 -7.80
N GLY A 133 -0.77 14.29 -7.43
CA GLY A 133 -0.85 15.47 -8.30
C GLY A 133 -2.22 16.14 -8.36
N PHE A 134 -3.30 15.50 -7.88
CA PHE A 134 -4.63 16.11 -7.85
C PHE A 134 -4.88 16.97 -6.60
N LYS A 135 -4.31 16.57 -5.46
CA LYS A 135 -4.37 17.37 -4.24
C LYS A 135 -3.15 18.29 -4.19
N LYS A 136 -3.38 19.59 -4.30
CA LYS A 136 -2.32 20.60 -4.26
C LYS A 136 -1.52 20.48 -2.95
N ASN A 137 -0.19 20.47 -3.06
CA ASN A 137 0.76 20.37 -1.94
C ASN A 137 0.60 19.10 -1.07
N LYS A 138 0.02 18.03 -1.60
CA LYS A 138 -0.09 16.74 -0.94
C LYS A 138 0.43 15.62 -1.83
N LEU A 139 1.16 14.72 -1.20
CA LEU A 139 1.72 13.55 -1.84
C LEU A 139 1.06 12.30 -1.28
N SER A 140 0.76 11.35 -2.16
CA SER A 140 0.26 10.03 -1.79
C SER A 140 0.95 8.99 -2.65
N LEU A 141 1.57 7.99 -2.01
CA LEU A 141 2.29 6.92 -2.69
C LEU A 141 2.29 5.63 -1.85
N HIS A 142 2.62 4.52 -2.50
CA HIS A 142 2.83 3.25 -1.84
C HIS A 142 4.30 2.87 -1.95
N LEU A 143 4.88 2.36 -0.85
CA LEU A 143 6.20 1.72 -0.84
C LEU A 143 6.01 0.24 -0.52
N PHE A 144 6.67 -0.63 -1.30
CA PHE A 144 6.60 -2.07 -1.13
C PHE A 144 7.96 -2.61 -0.78
N PHE A 145 8.04 -3.34 0.33
CA PHE A 145 9.25 -3.99 0.82
C PHE A 145 9.02 -5.50 0.97
N PHE A 146 10.08 -6.27 0.73
CA PHE A 146 10.11 -7.68 1.08
C PHE A 146 10.75 -7.85 2.45
N LEU A 147 10.05 -8.52 3.35
CA LEU A 147 10.55 -8.83 4.69
C LEU A 147 11.30 -10.16 4.66
N ASP A 148 12.45 -10.23 5.33
CA ASP A 148 13.26 -11.45 5.44
C ASP A 148 12.47 -12.59 6.10
N MET A 149 11.73 -12.25 7.16
CA MET A 149 10.84 -13.19 7.85
C MET A 149 9.38 -12.75 7.72
N PRO A 150 8.45 -13.70 7.62
CA PRO A 150 7.02 -13.38 7.66
C PRO A 150 6.64 -12.78 9.01
N VAL A 151 5.87 -11.69 8.99
CA VAL A 151 5.42 -10.98 10.19
C VAL A 151 3.90 -11.01 10.28
N HIS A 152 3.39 -11.21 11.49
CA HIS A 152 1.95 -11.24 11.75
C HIS A 152 1.33 -9.84 11.50
N PRO A 153 0.15 -9.75 10.87
CA PRO A 153 -0.48 -8.45 10.54
C PRO A 153 -0.68 -7.54 11.74
N LYS A 154 -1.05 -8.09 12.90
CA LYS A 154 -1.18 -7.30 14.14
C LYS A 154 0.16 -6.66 14.54
N THR A 155 1.26 -7.41 14.47
CA THR A 155 2.60 -6.90 14.77
C THR A 155 3.00 -5.79 13.81
N LEU A 156 2.77 -5.95 12.50
CA LEU A 156 3.00 -4.89 11.53
C LEU A 156 2.19 -3.63 11.82
N LYS A 157 0.92 -3.80 12.15
CA LYS A 157 0.03 -2.69 12.51
C LYS A 157 0.52 -1.92 13.74
N ASP A 158 0.87 -2.64 14.80
CA ASP A 158 1.35 -2.03 16.04
C ASP A 158 2.71 -1.35 15.82
N TRP A 159 3.58 -1.96 15.02
CA TRP A 159 4.88 -1.40 14.64
C TRP A 159 4.73 -0.11 13.80
N LEU A 160 3.84 -0.08 12.79
CA LEU A 160 3.57 1.12 12.00
C LEU A 160 3.01 2.26 12.85
N ARG A 161 2.17 1.96 13.84
CA ARG A 161 1.72 2.95 14.82
C ARG A 161 2.89 3.51 15.62
N THR A 162 3.78 2.63 16.11
CA THR A 162 4.97 3.03 16.85
C THR A 162 5.86 3.96 16.03
N ILE A 163 6.09 3.67 14.74
CA ILE A 163 6.83 4.55 13.84
C ILE A 163 6.16 5.93 13.74
N ASN A 164 4.84 5.97 13.53
CA ASN A 164 4.14 7.26 13.44
C ASN A 164 4.25 8.09 14.72
N TYR A 165 4.31 7.46 15.89
CA TYR A 165 4.46 8.18 17.17
C TYR A 165 5.90 8.57 17.48
N ASN A 166 6.88 7.76 17.10
CA ASN A 166 8.28 7.98 17.48
C ASN A 166 9.03 8.88 16.50
N SER A 167 8.58 9.03 15.28
CA SER A 167 9.13 10.00 14.33
C SER A 167 8.48 11.36 14.58
N GLU A 168 9.25 12.37 15.00
CA GLU A 168 8.77 13.74 15.17
C GLU A 168 8.04 14.23 13.91
N PHE A 169 8.66 14.01 12.75
CA PHE A 169 8.07 14.36 11.46
C PHE A 169 6.69 13.74 11.20
N LEU A 170 6.45 12.48 11.61
CA LEU A 170 5.17 11.80 11.43
C LEU A 170 4.17 12.13 12.55
N ALA A 171 4.66 12.24 13.79
CA ALA A 171 3.82 12.48 14.98
C ALA A 171 3.07 13.81 14.91
N GLU A 172 3.73 14.87 14.46
CA GLU A 172 3.11 16.20 14.25
C GLU A 172 1.97 16.20 13.22
N ARG A 173 1.87 15.13 12.41
CA ARG A 173 0.89 15.00 11.32
C ARG A 173 -0.22 14.02 11.63
N ILE A 174 -0.23 13.46 12.84
CA ILE A 174 -1.36 12.66 13.32
C ILE A 174 -2.55 13.59 13.53
N SER A 175 -3.69 13.24 12.96
CA SER A 175 -4.90 14.04 13.03
C SER A 175 -6.13 13.17 13.26
N LEU A 176 -7.26 13.78 13.58
CA LEU A 176 -8.53 13.07 13.60
C LEU A 176 -9.02 12.81 12.17
N SER A 177 -9.58 11.64 11.94
CA SER A 177 -10.31 11.34 10.70
C SER A 177 -11.49 12.31 10.50
N ALA A 178 -11.95 12.44 9.27
CA ALA A 178 -13.03 13.38 8.92
C ALA A 178 -14.32 13.22 9.76
N ASN A 179 -14.60 12.00 10.25
CA ASN A 179 -15.73 11.71 11.12
C ASN A 179 -15.40 11.84 12.63
N GLY A 180 -14.18 12.22 13.01
CA GLY A 180 -13.75 12.40 14.40
C GLY A 180 -13.65 11.12 15.23
N GLN A 181 -13.82 9.94 14.63
CA GLN A 181 -13.91 8.67 15.36
C GLN A 181 -12.60 7.89 15.45
N SER A 182 -11.60 8.25 14.64
CA SER A 182 -10.31 7.54 14.60
C SER A 182 -9.15 8.50 14.31
N LEU A 183 -7.93 8.07 14.62
CA LEU A 183 -6.73 8.78 14.22
C LEU A 183 -6.40 8.48 12.76
N SER A 184 -5.99 9.52 12.04
CA SER A 184 -5.44 9.46 10.70
C SER A 184 -3.93 9.62 10.78
N TYR A 185 -3.20 8.77 10.09
CA TYR A 185 -1.74 8.70 10.08
C TYR A 185 -1.20 8.95 8.68
N ILE A 186 0.01 9.46 8.58
CA ILE A 186 0.71 9.56 7.28
C ILE A 186 1.09 8.16 6.76
N LEU A 187 1.62 7.29 7.63
CA LEU A 187 1.76 5.87 7.31
C LEU A 187 0.52 5.14 7.81
N ASP A 188 -0.37 4.75 6.89
CA ASP A 188 -1.59 4.04 7.26
C ASP A 188 -1.25 2.67 7.88
N PRO A 189 -1.62 2.43 9.15
CA PRO A 189 -1.37 1.14 9.80
C PRO A 189 -2.32 0.02 9.38
N SER A 190 -3.14 0.20 8.35
CA SER A 190 -3.98 -0.85 7.78
C SER A 190 -3.14 -1.82 6.93
N VAL A 191 -2.87 -2.98 7.46
CA VAL A 191 -2.13 -4.09 6.84
C VAL A 191 -3.04 -5.29 6.61
#